data_555ff2143757532c51e1439a61efde5c
#
_entry.id   555ff2143757532c51e1439a61efde5c
#
_cell.length_a   1.000
_cell.length_b   1.000
_cell.length_c   1.000
_cell.angle_alpha   90.00
_cell.angle_beta   90.00
_cell.angle_gamma   90.00
#
_symmetry.space_group_name_H-M   'P 1'
#
loop_
_entity.id
_entity.type
_entity.pdbx_description
1 polymer ?
#
loop_
_entity_poly.entity_id
_entity_poly.type
_entity_poly.pdbx_seq_one_letter_code
_entity_poly.pdbx_strand_id
1 'polypeptide(L)'
;MKKKLYVLFAGLLCAGSALAGDFKVGVVDTERILRESVPAVAAEKKIEKEFSGRDQEIKKEMKQAKDLQLLLDKDAGGLSEVDRRNKERELNALNVNLQRLQREFREDLSLRKNEELAVVLERANKAIQAIAESEKYDLILQEAVYRNPKIDITDKVIKSLASDKTDSK
;
A
#
# COMPACT_ATOMS: atom_id res chain seq x y z
N MET A 1 73.25 35.05 30.32
CA MET A 1 72.21 34.16 30.88
C MET A 1 70.85 34.55 30.38
N LYS A 2 70.47 34.31 29.15
CA LYS A 2 69.13 34.60 28.58
C LYS A 2 68.91 33.75 27.34
N LYS A 3 68.85 32.43 27.42
CA LYS A 3 68.53 31.51 26.29
C LYS A 3 67.87 30.21 26.71
N LYS A 4 66.88 30.17 27.57
CA LYS A 4 66.11 28.93 27.93
C LYS A 4 64.64 29.13 28.20
N LEU A 5 63.94 29.97 27.43
CA LEU A 5 62.50 30.19 27.69
C LEU A 5 61.61 30.17 26.44
N TYR A 6 61.99 29.46 25.39
CA TYR A 6 61.19 29.39 24.17
C TYR A 6 60.79 27.96 23.69
N VAL A 7 60.89 26.95 24.56
CA VAL A 7 60.62 25.56 24.13
C VAL A 7 59.29 25.00 24.68
N LEU A 8 58.51 25.75 25.47
CA LEU A 8 57.33 25.22 26.15
C LEU A 8 55.98 25.68 25.63
N PHE A 9 55.93 26.28 24.39
CA PHE A 9 54.63 26.75 23.81
C PHE A 9 54.27 26.12 22.49
N ALA A 10 54.91 25.03 22.05
CA ALA A 10 54.63 24.37 20.78
C ALA A 10 53.86 23.01 20.93
N GLY A 11 53.32 22.69 22.10
CA GLY A 11 52.77 21.35 22.37
C GLY A 11 51.25 21.25 22.56
N LEU A 12 50.46 22.31 22.28
CA LEU A 12 49.03 22.29 22.63
C LEU A 12 48.10 22.59 21.45
N LEU A 13 48.44 22.19 20.24
CA LEU A 13 47.62 22.48 19.05
C LEU A 13 47.28 21.25 18.18
N CYS A 14 47.16 20.07 18.75
CA CYS A 14 46.78 18.87 18.01
C CYS A 14 45.89 17.91 18.82
N ALA A 15 44.78 18.39 19.39
CA ALA A 15 43.79 17.48 19.97
C ALA A 15 42.35 17.97 19.71
N GLY A 16 42.13 18.49 18.52
CA GLY A 16 40.78 18.73 17.98
C GLY A 16 40.43 17.67 16.93
N SER A 17 40.57 16.38 17.27
CA SER A 17 39.94 15.34 16.45
C SER A 17 38.44 15.54 16.60
N ALA A 18 37.87 16.22 15.60
CA ALA A 18 36.43 16.32 15.44
C ALA A 18 35.83 14.91 15.57
N LEU A 19 35.09 14.71 16.62
CA LEU A 19 34.05 13.65 16.72
C LEU A 19 32.94 14.01 15.70
N ALA A 20 33.29 14.04 14.42
CA ALA A 20 32.30 13.94 13.38
C ALA A 20 31.84 12.48 13.42
N GLY A 21 30.89 12.18 14.30
CA GLY A 21 30.17 10.91 14.22
C GLY A 21 29.69 10.75 12.79
N ASP A 22 29.97 9.59 12.18
CA ASP A 22 29.47 9.29 10.85
C ASP A 22 27.94 9.46 10.83
N PHE A 23 27.45 10.52 10.16
CA PHE A 23 26.02 10.79 10.04
C PHE A 23 25.39 9.67 9.22
N LYS A 24 24.60 8.82 9.89
CA LYS A 24 24.04 7.61 9.32
C LYS A 24 22.67 7.87 8.71
N VAL A 25 22.59 7.79 7.38
CA VAL A 25 21.34 7.97 6.63
C VAL A 25 20.84 6.63 6.11
N GLY A 26 19.51 6.40 6.22
CA GLY A 26 18.80 5.32 5.57
C GLY A 26 17.79 5.85 4.55
N VAL A 27 17.43 5.03 3.58
CA VAL A 27 16.34 5.31 2.63
C VAL A 27 15.42 4.10 2.58
N VAL A 28 14.10 4.34 2.56
CA VAL A 28 13.08 3.31 2.40
C VAL A 28 12.24 3.55 1.17
N ASP A 29 11.89 2.48 0.48
CA ASP A 29 10.93 2.44 -0.61
C ASP A 29 9.56 2.00 -0.05
N THR A 30 8.72 2.96 0.22
CA THR A 30 7.40 2.71 0.81
C THR A 30 6.49 1.93 -0.14
N GLU A 31 6.54 2.21 -1.44
CA GLU A 31 5.73 1.47 -2.43
C GLU A 31 6.10 -0.02 -2.42
N ARG A 32 7.38 -0.31 -2.35
CA ARG A 32 7.85 -1.68 -2.28
C ARG A 32 7.42 -2.36 -0.98
N ILE A 33 7.49 -1.67 0.15
CA ILE A 33 6.99 -2.18 1.44
C ILE A 33 5.50 -2.50 1.34
N LEU A 34 4.69 -1.61 0.76
CA LEU A 34 3.25 -1.78 0.61
C LEU A 34 2.85 -2.86 -0.41
N ARG A 35 3.75 -3.28 -1.28
CA ARG A 35 3.52 -4.35 -2.25
C ARG A 35 4.03 -5.71 -1.77
N GLU A 36 5.16 -5.75 -1.08
CA GLU A 36 5.91 -6.99 -0.84
C GLU A 36 5.88 -7.47 0.62
N SER A 37 5.52 -6.60 1.58
CA SER A 37 5.52 -7.01 2.98
C SER A 37 4.40 -8.02 3.31
N VAL A 38 4.66 -8.89 4.28
CA VAL A 38 3.70 -9.90 4.73
C VAL A 38 2.35 -9.28 5.13
N PRO A 39 2.28 -8.18 5.90
CA PRO A 39 1.01 -7.54 6.21
C PRO A 39 0.30 -6.95 4.98
N ALA A 40 1.03 -6.43 3.99
CA ALA A 40 0.43 -5.92 2.76
C ALA A 40 -0.23 -7.03 1.94
N VAL A 41 0.48 -8.14 1.72
CA VAL A 41 -0.06 -9.32 1.03
C VAL A 41 -1.26 -9.92 1.79
N ALA A 42 -1.22 -9.92 3.12
CA ALA A 42 -2.34 -10.38 3.94
C ALA A 42 -3.56 -9.47 3.82
N ALA A 43 -3.36 -8.16 3.79
CA ALA A 43 -4.41 -7.16 3.58
C ALA A 43 -5.08 -7.33 2.21
N GLU A 44 -4.31 -7.53 1.15
CA GLU A 44 -4.83 -7.77 -0.19
C GLU A 44 -5.72 -9.02 -0.24
N LYS A 45 -5.24 -10.14 0.30
CA LYS A 45 -6.02 -11.39 0.38
C LYS A 45 -7.30 -11.24 1.20
N LYS A 46 -7.27 -10.45 2.27
CA LYS A 46 -8.44 -10.17 3.09
C LYS A 46 -9.50 -9.42 2.29
N ILE A 47 -9.09 -8.38 1.57
CA ILE A 47 -9.98 -7.60 0.70
C ILE A 47 -10.54 -8.48 -0.41
N GLU A 48 -9.72 -9.26 -1.09
CA GLU A 48 -10.16 -10.19 -2.14
C GLU A 48 -11.24 -11.15 -1.61
N LYS A 49 -11.00 -11.78 -0.46
CA LYS A 49 -11.97 -12.67 0.17
C LYS A 49 -13.27 -11.97 0.55
N GLU A 50 -13.18 -10.77 1.11
CA GLU A 50 -14.34 -9.98 1.54
C GLU A 50 -15.22 -9.56 0.36
N PHE A 51 -14.61 -9.17 -0.76
CA PHE A 51 -15.32 -8.63 -1.91
C PHE A 51 -15.66 -9.66 -2.99
N SER A 52 -15.11 -10.88 -2.93
CA SER A 52 -15.30 -11.92 -3.97
C SER A 52 -16.78 -12.28 -4.21
N GLY A 53 -17.60 -12.36 -3.16
CA GLY A 53 -19.01 -12.68 -3.28
C GLY A 53 -19.79 -11.61 -4.04
N ARG A 54 -19.54 -10.34 -3.72
CA ARG A 54 -20.18 -9.19 -4.41
C ARG A 54 -19.71 -9.06 -5.87
N ASP A 55 -18.44 -9.33 -6.14
CA ASP A 55 -17.92 -9.36 -7.49
C ASP A 55 -18.60 -10.44 -8.35
N GLN A 56 -18.82 -11.64 -7.79
CA GLN A 56 -19.53 -12.71 -8.46
C GLN A 56 -21.01 -12.36 -8.70
N GLU A 57 -21.68 -11.73 -7.74
CA GLU A 57 -23.06 -11.27 -7.89
C GLU A 57 -23.19 -10.26 -9.03
N ILE A 58 -22.32 -9.23 -9.06
CA ILE A 58 -22.29 -8.23 -10.14
C ILE A 58 -22.07 -8.90 -11.50
N LYS A 59 -21.12 -9.84 -11.59
CA LYS A 59 -20.85 -10.59 -12.83
C LYS A 59 -22.06 -11.41 -13.28
N LYS A 60 -22.78 -12.02 -12.34
CA LYS A 60 -23.98 -12.78 -12.64
C LYS A 60 -25.10 -11.88 -13.18
N GLU A 61 -25.36 -10.74 -12.54
CA GLU A 61 -26.37 -9.78 -13.02
C GLU A 61 -25.98 -9.15 -14.36
N MET A 62 -24.69 -8.84 -14.57
CA MET A 62 -24.21 -8.37 -15.87
C MET A 62 -24.47 -9.38 -16.99
N LYS A 63 -24.27 -10.67 -16.71
CA LYS A 63 -24.59 -11.74 -17.66
C LYS A 63 -26.07 -11.79 -17.95
N GLN A 64 -26.94 -11.74 -16.92
CA GLN A 64 -28.39 -11.74 -17.09
C GLN A 64 -28.87 -10.55 -17.93
N ALA A 65 -28.35 -9.34 -17.68
CA ALA A 65 -28.67 -8.15 -18.48
C ALA A 65 -28.28 -8.34 -19.95
N LYS A 66 -27.08 -8.87 -20.18
CA LYS A 66 -26.58 -9.16 -21.53
C LYS A 66 -27.44 -10.20 -22.25
N ASP A 67 -27.79 -11.30 -21.58
CA ASP A 67 -28.59 -12.37 -22.15
C ASP A 67 -30.01 -11.87 -22.48
N LEU A 68 -30.59 -11.05 -21.61
CA LEU A 68 -31.90 -10.44 -21.82
C LEU A 68 -31.89 -9.43 -22.97
N GLN A 69 -30.84 -8.61 -23.08
CA GLN A 69 -30.64 -7.70 -24.22
C GLN A 69 -30.54 -8.47 -25.54
N LEU A 70 -29.73 -9.54 -25.58
CA LEU A 70 -29.58 -10.39 -26.76
C LEU A 70 -30.90 -11.07 -27.17
N LEU A 71 -31.73 -11.44 -26.20
CA LEU A 71 -33.06 -12.00 -26.48
C LEU A 71 -33.96 -10.96 -27.13
N LEU A 72 -34.01 -9.75 -26.60
CA LEU A 72 -34.81 -8.64 -27.17
C LEU A 72 -34.36 -8.25 -28.59
N ASP A 73 -33.03 -8.32 -28.84
CA ASP A 73 -32.48 -7.96 -30.16
C ASP A 73 -32.76 -9.05 -31.23
N LYS A 74 -32.75 -10.33 -30.83
CA LYS A 74 -32.94 -11.45 -31.78
C LYS A 74 -34.41 -11.75 -32.05
N ASP A 75 -35.28 -11.65 -31.07
CA ASP A 75 -36.69 -12.03 -31.15
C ASP A 75 -37.63 -10.85 -31.43
N ALA A 76 -37.16 -9.88 -32.26
CA ALA A 76 -37.96 -8.71 -32.62
C ALA A 76 -39.32 -9.05 -33.28
N GLY A 77 -39.55 -10.29 -33.73
CA GLY A 77 -40.78 -10.75 -34.33
C GLY A 77 -41.48 -11.95 -33.64
N GLY A 78 -40.86 -12.57 -32.63
CA GLY A 78 -41.36 -13.76 -31.97
C GLY A 78 -42.06 -13.52 -30.61
N LEU A 79 -41.77 -12.39 -29.97
CA LEU A 79 -42.41 -12.04 -28.68
C LEU A 79 -43.74 -11.27 -28.92
N SER A 80 -44.70 -11.53 -28.04
CA SER A 80 -45.89 -10.66 -28.00
C SER A 80 -45.51 -9.25 -27.53
N GLU A 81 -46.25 -8.23 -27.94
CA GLU A 81 -46.02 -6.83 -27.53
C GLU A 81 -45.99 -6.67 -26.00
N VAL A 82 -46.84 -7.43 -25.30
CA VAL A 82 -46.90 -7.42 -23.84
C VAL A 82 -45.63 -8.04 -23.21
N ASP A 83 -45.16 -9.19 -23.75
CA ASP A 83 -43.95 -9.86 -23.28
C ASP A 83 -42.71 -9.02 -23.55
N ARG A 84 -42.62 -8.41 -24.73
CA ARG A 84 -41.53 -7.50 -25.07
C ARG A 84 -41.45 -6.34 -24.09
N ARG A 85 -42.55 -5.63 -23.84
CA ARG A 85 -42.58 -4.53 -22.86
C ARG A 85 -42.22 -4.97 -21.43
N ASN A 86 -42.62 -6.20 -21.06
CA ASN A 86 -42.25 -6.75 -19.76
C ASN A 86 -40.75 -6.98 -19.66
N LYS A 87 -40.14 -7.58 -20.70
CA LYS A 87 -38.68 -7.81 -20.75
C LYS A 87 -37.86 -6.53 -20.85
N GLU A 88 -38.35 -5.53 -21.58
CA GLU A 88 -37.72 -4.19 -21.63
C GLU A 88 -37.74 -3.52 -20.23
N ARG A 89 -38.84 -3.65 -19.48
CA ARG A 89 -38.92 -3.16 -18.09
C ARG A 89 -37.97 -3.90 -17.14
N GLU A 90 -37.90 -5.24 -17.28
CA GLU A 90 -36.98 -6.08 -16.54
C GLU A 90 -35.54 -5.70 -16.80
N LEU A 91 -35.14 -5.53 -18.06
CA LEU A 91 -33.80 -5.10 -18.47
C LEU A 91 -33.43 -3.73 -17.89
N ASN A 92 -34.39 -2.78 -17.97
CA ASN A 92 -34.16 -1.45 -17.40
C ASN A 92 -33.97 -1.49 -15.88
N ALA A 93 -34.79 -2.25 -15.16
CA ALA A 93 -34.67 -2.44 -13.72
C ALA A 93 -33.32 -3.09 -13.35
N LEU A 94 -32.90 -4.11 -14.11
CA LEU A 94 -31.63 -4.79 -13.92
C LEU A 94 -30.44 -3.85 -14.17
N ASN A 95 -30.49 -3.03 -15.23
CA ASN A 95 -29.43 -2.04 -15.50
C ASN A 95 -29.33 -0.97 -14.41
N VAL A 96 -30.44 -0.47 -13.89
CA VAL A 96 -30.45 0.49 -12.76
C VAL A 96 -29.85 -0.15 -11.51
N ASN A 97 -30.23 -1.41 -11.22
CA ASN A 97 -29.66 -2.14 -10.08
C ASN A 97 -28.15 -2.37 -10.23
N LEU A 98 -27.69 -2.78 -11.42
CA LEU A 98 -26.27 -2.97 -11.71
C LEU A 98 -25.46 -1.68 -11.52
N GLN A 99 -25.95 -0.56 -11.99
CA GLN A 99 -25.29 0.73 -11.79
C GLN A 99 -25.13 1.06 -10.29
N ARG A 100 -26.16 0.79 -9.49
CA ARG A 100 -26.12 0.97 -8.04
C ARG A 100 -25.09 0.03 -7.41
N LEU A 101 -25.18 -1.28 -7.67
CA LEU A 101 -24.26 -2.29 -7.11
C LEU A 101 -22.80 -2.02 -7.47
N GLN A 102 -22.51 -1.63 -8.72
CA GLN A 102 -21.16 -1.29 -9.15
C GLN A 102 -20.62 -0.03 -8.49
N ARG A 103 -21.48 0.97 -8.23
CA ARG A 103 -21.06 2.17 -7.52
C ARG A 103 -20.74 1.84 -6.06
N GLU A 104 -21.65 1.20 -5.35
CA GLU A 104 -21.48 0.78 -3.96
C GLU A 104 -20.24 -0.12 -3.80
N PHE A 105 -20.05 -1.07 -4.70
CA PHE A 105 -18.87 -1.93 -4.71
C PHE A 105 -17.55 -1.14 -4.83
N ARG A 106 -17.49 -0.17 -5.76
CA ARG A 106 -16.27 0.65 -5.94
C ARG A 106 -16.00 1.54 -4.73
N GLU A 107 -17.04 2.15 -4.17
CA GLU A 107 -16.93 3.02 -2.99
C GLU A 107 -16.43 2.23 -1.77
N ASP A 108 -17.07 1.11 -1.46
CA ASP A 108 -16.72 0.26 -0.33
C ASP A 108 -15.33 -0.36 -0.50
N LEU A 109 -14.99 -0.84 -1.71
CA LEU A 109 -13.67 -1.39 -2.00
C LEU A 109 -12.56 -0.33 -1.83
N SER A 110 -12.82 0.91 -2.29
CA SER A 110 -11.87 2.01 -2.12
C SER A 110 -11.67 2.37 -0.64
N LEU A 111 -12.76 2.48 0.11
CA LEU A 111 -12.70 2.73 1.55
C LEU A 111 -11.91 1.63 2.26
N ARG A 112 -12.25 0.37 1.97
CA ARG A 112 -11.60 -0.78 2.60
C ARG A 112 -10.12 -0.89 2.29
N LYS A 113 -9.73 -0.59 1.03
CA LYS A 113 -8.32 -0.50 0.63
C LYS A 113 -7.57 0.57 1.42
N ASN A 114 -8.15 1.74 1.59
CA ASN A 114 -7.53 2.83 2.34
C ASN A 114 -7.36 2.48 3.83
N GLU A 115 -8.34 1.80 4.44
CA GLU A 115 -8.25 1.32 5.82
C GLU A 115 -7.12 0.32 6.01
N GLU A 116 -7.04 -0.71 5.17
CA GLU A 116 -5.98 -1.71 5.25
C GLU A 116 -4.60 -1.11 4.95
N LEU A 117 -4.52 -0.17 3.99
CA LEU A 117 -3.30 0.56 3.67
C LEU A 117 -2.80 1.36 4.88
N ALA A 118 -3.69 2.05 5.59
CA ALA A 118 -3.33 2.80 6.79
C ALA A 118 -2.75 1.88 7.89
N VAL A 119 -3.33 0.70 8.08
CA VAL A 119 -2.82 -0.30 9.04
C VAL A 119 -1.42 -0.78 8.65
N VAL A 120 -1.18 -1.07 7.37
CA VAL A 120 0.13 -1.51 6.88
C VAL A 120 1.17 -0.40 7.04
N LEU A 121 0.82 0.85 6.72
CA LEU A 121 1.71 2.01 6.89
C LEU A 121 2.06 2.24 8.37
N GLU A 122 1.11 2.11 9.27
CA GLU A 122 1.37 2.24 10.72
C GLU A 122 2.39 1.20 11.19
N ARG A 123 2.22 -0.07 10.77
CA ARG A 123 3.17 -1.15 11.09
C ARG A 123 4.55 -0.88 10.48
N ALA A 124 4.61 -0.42 9.23
CA ALA A 124 5.85 -0.08 8.56
C ALA A 124 6.60 1.04 9.30
N ASN A 125 5.89 2.10 9.71
CA ASN A 125 6.46 3.20 10.46
C ASN A 125 7.03 2.73 11.82
N LYS A 126 6.32 1.88 12.55
CA LYS A 126 6.83 1.29 13.80
C LYS A 126 8.10 0.47 13.56
N ALA A 127 8.13 -0.36 12.52
CA ALA A 127 9.31 -1.14 12.16
C ALA A 127 10.50 -0.24 11.77
N ILE A 128 10.26 0.82 11.00
CA ILE A 128 11.28 1.80 10.60
C ILE A 128 11.86 2.50 11.85
N GLN A 129 11.00 2.94 12.77
CA GLN A 129 11.44 3.58 14.02
C GLN A 129 12.29 2.63 14.88
N ALA A 130 11.84 1.39 15.05
CA ALA A 130 12.61 0.39 15.80
C ALA A 130 13.99 0.11 15.17
N ILE A 131 14.07 0.05 13.84
CA ILE A 131 15.35 -0.10 13.12
C ILE A 131 16.21 1.15 13.30
N ALA A 132 15.61 2.35 13.19
CA ALA A 132 16.33 3.62 13.35
C ALA A 132 16.99 3.71 14.73
N GLU A 133 16.26 3.41 15.78
CA GLU A 133 16.75 3.45 17.15
C GLU A 133 17.83 2.38 17.41
N SER A 134 17.56 1.13 17.02
CA SER A 134 18.48 0.00 17.29
C SER A 134 19.78 0.10 16.52
N GLU A 135 19.76 0.62 15.29
CA GLU A 135 20.92 0.75 14.43
C GLU A 135 21.51 2.17 14.44
N LYS A 136 20.96 3.08 15.23
CA LYS A 136 21.43 4.48 15.39
C LYS A 136 21.50 5.24 14.06
N TYR A 137 20.39 5.22 13.30
CA TYR A 137 20.23 6.11 12.19
C TYR A 137 19.91 7.52 12.65
N ASP A 138 20.58 8.52 12.08
CA ASP A 138 20.31 9.94 12.34
C ASP A 138 19.13 10.45 11.50
N LEU A 139 18.94 9.85 10.30
CA LEU A 139 17.86 10.21 9.39
C LEU A 139 17.46 9.01 8.53
N ILE A 140 16.16 8.80 8.39
CA ILE A 140 15.60 7.88 7.38
C ILE A 140 14.70 8.69 6.46
N LEU A 141 15.02 8.66 5.17
CA LEU A 141 14.25 9.31 4.12
C LEU A 141 13.27 8.32 3.50
N GLN A 142 12.08 8.81 3.22
CA GLN A 142 11.08 8.12 2.44
C GLN A 142 11.19 8.64 1.00
N GLU A 143 11.42 7.74 0.07
CA GLU A 143 11.59 8.03 -1.35
C GLU A 143 12.81 8.91 -1.69
N ALA A 144 13.59 8.47 -2.64
CA ALA A 144 14.70 9.24 -3.19
C ALA A 144 14.78 9.00 -4.69
N VAL A 145 15.06 10.06 -5.47
CA VAL A 145 15.26 9.97 -6.92
C VAL A 145 16.44 9.04 -7.25
N TYR A 146 17.46 9.06 -6.42
CA TYR A 146 18.60 8.15 -6.47
C TYR A 146 18.94 7.67 -5.06
N ARG A 147 19.16 6.37 -4.91
CA ARG A 147 19.62 5.76 -3.66
C ARG A 147 20.77 4.79 -3.93
N ASN A 148 21.82 4.92 -3.17
CA ASN A 148 22.88 3.92 -3.17
C ASN A 148 22.35 2.67 -2.44
N PRO A 149 22.53 1.44 -2.97
CA PRO A 149 22.08 0.21 -2.28
C PRO A 149 22.61 0.06 -0.86
N LYS A 150 23.73 0.69 -0.51
CA LYS A 150 24.31 0.63 0.85
C LYS A 150 23.44 1.33 1.91
N ILE A 151 22.67 2.34 1.52
CA ILE A 151 21.80 3.10 2.43
C ILE A 151 20.33 2.68 2.31
N ASP A 152 19.98 1.79 1.38
CA ASP A 152 18.63 1.23 1.23
C ASP A 152 18.36 0.21 2.33
N ILE A 153 17.42 0.52 3.20
CA ILE A 153 17.02 -0.36 4.31
C ILE A 153 15.66 -1.02 4.08
N THR A 154 15.10 -0.91 2.87
CA THR A 154 13.76 -1.44 2.53
C THR A 154 13.63 -2.92 2.84
N ASP A 155 14.64 -3.74 2.47
CA ASP A 155 14.63 -5.18 2.75
C ASP A 155 14.66 -5.50 4.25
N LYS A 156 15.34 -4.68 5.05
CA LYS A 156 15.34 -4.83 6.51
C LYS A 156 13.95 -4.59 7.09
N VAL A 157 13.26 -3.55 6.62
CA VAL A 157 11.89 -3.23 7.03
C VAL A 157 10.94 -4.36 6.64
N ILE A 158 11.00 -4.86 5.40
CA ILE A 158 10.17 -5.97 4.93
C ILE A 158 10.41 -7.23 5.77
N LYS A 159 11.67 -7.54 6.08
CA LYS A 159 12.01 -8.70 6.94
C LYS A 159 11.51 -8.51 8.38
N SER A 160 11.64 -7.32 8.93
CA SER A 160 11.10 -6.99 10.26
C SER A 160 9.60 -7.20 10.32
N LEU A 161 8.86 -6.72 9.31
CA LEU A 161 7.41 -6.92 9.19
C LEU A 161 6.99 -8.39 9.01
N ALA A 162 7.88 -9.24 8.50
CA ALA A 162 7.63 -10.68 8.40
C ALA A 162 7.81 -11.42 9.72
N SER A 163 8.73 -10.95 10.58
CA SER A 163 8.99 -11.53 11.89
C SER A 163 7.99 -11.08 12.96
N ASP A 164 7.33 -9.97 12.76
CA ASP A 164 6.33 -9.40 13.65
C ASP A 164 5.00 -10.17 13.53
N LYS A 165 5.04 -11.45 13.95
CA LYS A 165 3.89 -12.37 13.97
C LYS A 165 2.92 -12.10 15.11
N THR A 166 3.00 -10.95 15.75
CA THR A 166 2.26 -10.71 16.98
C THR A 166 1.21 -9.63 16.77
N ASP A 167 0.02 -10.02 17.11
CA ASP A 167 -1.23 -9.29 17.38
C ASP A 167 -2.29 -9.29 16.28
N SER A 168 -2.62 -10.50 15.80
CA SER A 168 -3.99 -10.79 15.39
C SER A 168 -4.68 -11.59 16.50
N LYS A 169 -5.16 -10.89 17.52
CA LYS A 169 -6.25 -11.36 18.38
C LYS A 169 -7.47 -10.51 18.16
#